data_9951ebc750bb68d453fb6271f6d2b376
#
_entry.id   9951ebc750bb68d453fb6271f6d2b376
#
_cell.length_a   1.000
_cell.length_b   1.000
_cell.length_c   1.000
_cell.angle_alpha   90.00
_cell.angle_beta   90.00
_cell.angle_gamma   90.00
#
_symmetry.space_group_name_H-M   'P 1'
#
loop_
_entity.id
_entity.type
_entity.pdbx_description
1 polymer ?
#
loop_
_entity_poly.entity_id
_entity_poly.type
_entity_poly.pdbx_seq_one_letter_code
_entity_poly.pdbx_strand_id
1 'polypeptide(L)'
;MKKLMSMILALVMALSLVACGDKGGSSDTKAEHTDTTTVAVGAVILARDDVAEADVYNFVADIFDNAASLVTSHAKYGELSLEYGASITSVPYHPGAAKYFAEKGYEVAAVKDGAGTGESRSLRFVTGGESGTYYAFGSV
;
A
#
# COMPACT_ATOMS: atom_id res chain seq x y z
N MET A 1 -0.37 -61.12 30.63
CA MET A 1 0.09 -60.56 29.32
C MET A 1 -0.94 -59.57 28.76
N LYS A 2 -2.23 -59.88 28.67
CA LYS A 2 -3.24 -58.98 28.09
C LYS A 2 -3.38 -57.62 28.83
N LYS A 3 -3.31 -57.61 30.17
CA LYS A 3 -3.42 -56.39 30.98
C LYS A 3 -2.19 -55.48 30.85
N LEU A 4 -1.00 -56.06 30.66
CA LEU A 4 0.26 -55.30 30.48
C LEU A 4 0.31 -54.61 29.11
N MET A 5 -0.18 -55.31 28.05
CA MET A 5 -0.27 -54.73 26.71
C MET A 5 -1.28 -53.58 26.65
N SER A 6 -2.40 -53.68 27.41
CA SER A 6 -3.38 -52.58 27.46
C SER A 6 -2.85 -51.36 28.16
N MET A 7 -2.02 -51.52 29.23
CA MET A 7 -1.38 -50.37 29.88
C MET A 7 -0.33 -49.72 29.01
N ILE A 8 0.45 -50.47 28.26
CA ILE A 8 1.47 -49.91 27.35
C ILE A 8 0.79 -49.15 26.22
N LEU A 9 -0.31 -49.68 25.66
CA LEU A 9 -1.07 -49.00 24.59
C LEU A 9 -1.69 -47.68 25.08
N ALA A 10 -2.20 -47.63 26.32
CA ALA A 10 -2.74 -46.43 26.92
C ALA A 10 -1.65 -45.39 27.19
N LEU A 11 -0.44 -45.83 27.59
CA LEU A 11 0.70 -44.93 27.83
C LEU A 11 1.23 -44.31 26.53
N VAL A 12 1.26 -45.09 25.44
CA VAL A 12 1.69 -44.59 24.13
C VAL A 12 0.69 -43.58 23.57
N MET A 13 -0.63 -43.80 23.75
CA MET A 13 -1.63 -42.81 23.34
C MET A 13 -1.61 -41.54 24.18
N ALA A 14 -1.28 -41.61 25.47
CA ALA A 14 -1.14 -40.41 26.32
C ALA A 14 0.06 -39.57 25.95
N LEU A 15 1.17 -40.18 25.50
CA LEU A 15 2.35 -39.47 25.05
C LEU A 15 2.18 -38.81 23.66
N SER A 16 1.30 -39.34 22.79
CA SER A 16 1.05 -38.76 21.48
C SER A 16 0.12 -37.53 21.52
N LEU A 17 -0.68 -37.37 22.59
CA LEU A 17 -1.52 -36.20 22.79
C LEU A 17 -0.76 -34.96 23.34
N VAL A 18 0.43 -35.15 23.90
CA VAL A 18 1.26 -34.04 24.39
C VAL A 18 2.02 -33.32 23.27
N ALA A 19 2.13 -33.93 22.07
CA ALA A 19 2.77 -33.32 20.92
C ALA A 19 1.90 -32.32 20.15
N CYS A 20 0.58 -32.25 20.45
CA CYS A 20 -0.36 -31.27 19.89
C CYS A 20 -0.98 -30.37 20.98
N GLY A 21 -0.34 -30.20 22.10
CA GLY A 21 -0.73 -29.23 23.11
C GLY A 21 -0.30 -27.84 22.66
N ASP A 22 -1.27 -27.13 22.16
CA ASP A 22 -1.26 -25.70 21.96
C ASP A 22 -0.71 -25.01 23.20
N LYS A 23 0.53 -24.57 23.14
CA LYS A 23 1.04 -23.55 24.04
C LYS A 23 0.70 -22.21 23.38
N GLY A 24 -0.46 -21.66 23.72
CA GLY A 24 -0.67 -20.24 23.73
C GLY A 24 0.38 -19.55 24.61
N GLY A 25 1.59 -19.53 24.13
CA GLY A 25 2.66 -18.64 24.55
C GLY A 25 2.77 -17.64 23.45
N SER A 26 2.34 -16.42 23.70
CA SER A 26 2.74 -15.25 22.96
C SER A 26 4.27 -15.18 23.05
N SER A 27 4.92 -15.90 22.15
CA SER A 27 6.28 -15.59 21.78
C SER A 27 6.14 -14.47 20.79
N ASP A 28 6.32 -13.24 21.23
CA ASP A 28 6.79 -12.15 20.37
C ASP A 28 8.14 -12.58 19.78
N THR A 29 8.07 -13.49 18.84
CA THR A 29 9.14 -13.69 17.88
C THR A 29 9.00 -12.48 16.96
N LYS A 30 9.61 -11.36 17.38
CA LYS A 30 9.99 -10.30 16.47
C LYS A 30 10.64 -11.02 15.28
N ALA A 31 9.89 -11.18 14.21
CA ALA A 31 10.44 -11.67 12.97
C ALA A 31 11.59 -10.70 12.66
N GLU A 32 12.80 -11.20 12.72
CA GLU A 32 13.98 -10.45 12.33
C GLU A 32 13.80 -10.22 10.84
N HIS A 33 13.27 -9.05 10.49
CA HIS A 33 13.18 -8.61 9.11
C HIS A 33 14.61 -8.47 8.61
N THR A 34 15.07 -9.51 7.93
CA THR A 34 16.31 -9.41 7.16
C THR A 34 15.99 -8.54 5.95
N ASP A 35 16.52 -7.33 5.95
CA ASP A 35 16.39 -6.43 4.81
C ASP A 35 16.99 -7.10 3.58
N THR A 36 16.14 -7.44 2.63
CA THR A 36 16.56 -8.03 1.36
C THR A 36 16.47 -6.97 0.29
N THR A 37 17.61 -6.64 -0.31
CA THR A 37 17.64 -5.75 -1.48
C THR A 37 16.99 -6.45 -2.66
N THR A 38 15.93 -5.87 -3.20
CA THR A 38 15.20 -6.37 -4.36
C THR A 38 14.95 -5.26 -5.38
N VAL A 39 14.59 -5.64 -6.59
CA VAL A 39 14.14 -4.71 -7.62
C VAL A 39 12.65 -4.45 -7.41
N ALA A 40 12.29 -3.18 -7.29
CA ALA A 40 10.90 -2.76 -7.18
C ALA A 40 10.54 -1.78 -8.31
N VAL A 41 9.31 -1.85 -8.78
CA VAL A 41 8.74 -0.89 -9.75
C VAL A 41 7.63 -0.13 -9.04
N GLY A 42 7.77 1.20 -8.95
CA GLY A 42 6.74 2.07 -8.40
C GLY A 42 5.61 2.27 -9.41
N ALA A 43 4.37 2.20 -8.95
CA ALA A 43 3.22 2.63 -9.74
C ALA A 43 3.02 4.14 -9.56
N VAL A 44 2.70 4.83 -10.65
CA VAL A 44 2.46 6.27 -10.65
C VAL A 44 1.14 6.58 -11.36
N ILE A 45 0.47 7.65 -10.92
CA ILE A 45 -0.70 8.20 -11.62
C ILE A 45 -0.20 9.28 -12.56
N LEU A 46 -0.53 9.15 -13.84
CA LEU A 46 -0.15 10.12 -14.87
C LEU A 46 -1.34 11.02 -15.17
N ALA A 47 -1.14 12.32 -15.09
CA ALA A 47 -2.07 13.32 -15.58
C ALA A 47 -1.53 13.94 -16.88
N ARG A 48 -2.45 14.29 -17.80
CA ARG A 48 -2.07 15.05 -18.99
C ARG A 48 -1.70 16.49 -18.58
N ASP A 49 -0.84 17.10 -19.32
CA ASP A 49 -0.36 18.47 -19.07
C ASP A 49 -1.46 19.55 -19.28
N ASP A 50 -2.52 19.23 -20.04
CA ASP A 50 -3.68 20.11 -20.25
C ASP A 50 -4.78 19.98 -19.19
N VAL A 51 -4.59 19.18 -18.15
CA VAL A 51 -5.53 19.11 -17.01
C VAL A 51 -5.34 20.37 -16.14
N ALA A 52 -6.43 20.90 -15.61
CA ALA A 52 -6.36 22.09 -14.76
C ALA A 52 -5.51 21.81 -13.51
N GLU A 53 -4.69 22.80 -13.11
CA GLU A 53 -3.87 22.71 -11.89
C GLU A 53 -4.72 22.39 -10.67
N ALA A 54 -5.89 23.07 -10.54
CA ALA A 54 -6.79 22.88 -9.41
C ALA A 54 -7.36 21.44 -9.34
N ASP A 55 -7.67 20.82 -10.47
CA ASP A 55 -8.22 19.47 -10.51
C ASP A 55 -7.20 18.43 -10.02
N VAL A 56 -5.94 18.57 -10.46
CA VAL A 56 -4.87 17.68 -10.01
C VAL A 56 -4.48 17.96 -8.57
N TYR A 57 -4.45 19.23 -8.15
CA TYR A 57 -4.21 19.58 -6.74
C TYR A 57 -5.25 18.94 -5.83
N ASN A 58 -6.54 19.11 -6.13
CA ASN A 58 -7.62 18.55 -5.34
C ASN A 58 -7.57 17.01 -5.30
N PHE A 59 -7.31 16.38 -6.44
CA PHE A 59 -7.19 14.92 -6.51
C PHE A 59 -6.05 14.39 -5.62
N VAL A 60 -4.89 15.03 -5.65
CA VAL A 60 -3.75 14.64 -4.80
C VAL A 60 -4.05 14.91 -3.33
N ALA A 61 -4.63 16.07 -3.01
CA ALA A 61 -5.02 16.44 -1.66
C ALA A 61 -6.04 15.43 -1.08
N ASP A 62 -7.07 15.09 -1.84
CA ASP A 62 -8.08 14.13 -1.41
C ASP A 62 -7.49 12.77 -1.06
N ILE A 63 -6.54 12.28 -1.85
CA ILE A 63 -5.87 11.00 -1.58
C ILE A 63 -5.03 11.07 -0.31
N PHE A 64 -4.13 12.05 -0.19
CA PHE A 64 -3.17 12.09 0.91
C PHE A 64 -3.80 12.56 2.23
N ASP A 65 -4.70 13.53 2.19
CA ASP A 65 -5.35 14.03 3.40
C ASP A 65 -6.37 13.02 3.96
N ASN A 66 -6.89 12.09 3.13
CA ASN A 66 -7.80 11.03 3.54
C ASN A 66 -7.16 9.64 3.58
N ALA A 67 -5.85 9.50 3.39
CA ALA A 67 -5.16 8.21 3.28
C ALA A 67 -5.49 7.27 4.44
N ALA A 68 -5.57 7.78 5.67
CA ALA A 68 -5.89 6.98 6.86
C ALA A 68 -7.29 6.32 6.80
N SER A 69 -8.28 6.98 6.20
CA SER A 69 -9.62 6.41 6.01
C SER A 69 -9.67 5.44 4.82
N LEU A 70 -8.89 5.71 3.79
CA LEU A 70 -8.82 4.88 2.57
C LEU A 70 -8.21 3.50 2.83
N VAL A 71 -7.37 3.33 3.87
CA VAL A 71 -6.84 2.02 4.29
C VAL A 71 -7.95 1.00 4.55
N THR A 72 -9.11 1.45 5.02
CA THR A 72 -10.25 0.54 5.26
C THR A 72 -10.84 -0.02 3.97
N SER A 73 -10.71 0.71 2.87
CA SER A 73 -11.18 0.29 1.54
C SER A 73 -10.14 -0.56 0.81
N HIS A 74 -8.87 -0.22 0.92
CA HIS A 74 -7.80 -1.01 0.32
C HIS A 74 -6.49 -0.87 1.12
N ALA A 75 -5.92 -2.00 1.56
CA ALA A 75 -4.74 -2.04 2.44
C ALA A 75 -3.50 -1.31 1.88
N LYS A 76 -3.35 -1.23 0.55
CA LYS A 76 -2.24 -0.52 -0.10
C LYS A 76 -2.21 0.99 0.18
N TYR A 77 -3.31 1.59 0.60
CA TYR A 77 -3.28 2.97 1.07
C TYR A 77 -2.45 3.18 2.34
N GLY A 78 -2.22 2.12 3.11
CA GLY A 78 -1.32 2.16 4.26
C GLY A 78 0.16 2.33 3.90
N GLU A 79 0.53 2.13 2.65
CA GLU A 79 1.89 2.34 2.13
C GLU A 79 2.10 3.77 1.61
N LEU A 80 1.04 4.56 1.48
CA LEU A 80 1.13 5.96 1.04
C LEU A 80 1.73 6.84 2.13
N SER A 81 2.79 7.55 1.76
CA SER A 81 3.34 8.62 2.57
C SER A 81 3.70 9.81 1.67
N LEU A 82 3.72 11.01 2.25
CA LEU A 82 4.14 12.20 1.51
C LEU A 82 5.59 12.06 1.01
N GLU A 83 6.46 11.48 1.82
CA GLU A 83 7.84 11.21 1.45
C GLU A 83 7.92 10.28 0.24
N TYR A 84 7.19 9.16 0.25
CA TYR A 84 7.13 8.25 -0.89
C TYR A 84 6.52 8.92 -2.11
N GLY A 85 5.41 9.64 -1.96
CA GLY A 85 4.76 10.36 -3.04
C GLY A 85 5.65 11.43 -3.68
N ALA A 86 6.52 12.08 -2.91
CA ALA A 86 7.46 13.09 -3.38
C ALA A 86 8.78 12.51 -3.92
N SER A 87 9.03 11.20 -3.77
CA SER A 87 10.29 10.56 -4.17
C SER A 87 10.34 10.14 -5.64
N ILE A 88 9.27 10.32 -6.40
CA ILE A 88 9.19 9.89 -7.80
C ILE A 88 10.07 10.79 -8.67
N THR A 89 11.02 10.20 -9.37
CA THR A 89 11.96 10.94 -10.25
C THR A 89 11.87 10.52 -11.71
N SER A 90 11.07 9.47 -12.00
CA SER A 90 10.96 8.93 -13.36
C SER A 90 10.15 9.80 -14.31
N VAL A 91 9.23 10.61 -13.79
CA VAL A 91 8.42 11.57 -14.51
C VAL A 91 8.30 12.86 -13.70
N PRO A 92 8.24 14.04 -14.34
CA PRO A 92 8.04 15.28 -13.62
C PRO A 92 6.61 15.39 -13.08
N TYR A 93 6.44 16.11 -11.99
CA TYR A 93 5.14 16.30 -11.36
C TYR A 93 4.29 17.32 -12.13
N HIS A 94 3.00 17.06 -12.22
CA HIS A 94 2.02 18.03 -12.68
C HIS A 94 2.02 19.26 -11.72
N PRO A 95 1.82 20.51 -12.20
CA PRO A 95 1.88 21.71 -11.34
C PRO A 95 0.96 21.62 -10.13
N GLY A 96 -0.25 21.07 -10.25
CA GLY A 96 -1.15 20.88 -9.12
C GLY A 96 -0.60 19.92 -8.05
N ALA A 97 0.03 18.83 -8.48
CA ALA A 97 0.68 17.90 -7.54
C ALA A 97 1.91 18.56 -6.89
N ALA A 98 2.75 19.23 -7.67
CA ALA A 98 3.94 19.92 -7.15
C ALA A 98 3.56 20.98 -6.11
N LYS A 99 2.50 21.73 -6.35
CA LYS A 99 1.97 22.72 -5.41
C LYS A 99 1.54 22.08 -4.09
N TYR A 100 0.79 20.98 -4.15
CA TYR A 100 0.38 20.25 -2.94
C TYR A 100 1.60 19.77 -2.15
N PHE A 101 2.57 19.13 -2.79
CA PHE A 101 3.78 18.65 -2.11
C PHE A 101 4.60 19.80 -1.52
N ALA A 102 4.75 20.91 -2.23
CA ALA A 102 5.44 22.11 -1.71
C ALA A 102 4.76 22.67 -0.45
N GLU A 103 3.45 22.74 -0.40
CA GLU A 103 2.68 23.16 0.79
C GLU A 103 2.89 22.20 1.99
N LYS A 104 3.18 20.93 1.73
CA LYS A 104 3.53 19.94 2.76
C LYS A 104 5.04 19.90 3.08
N GLY A 105 5.85 20.79 2.47
CA GLY A 105 7.30 20.90 2.72
C GLY A 105 8.19 20.04 1.85
N TYR A 106 7.67 19.47 0.76
CA TYR A 106 8.41 18.64 -0.19
C TYR A 106 8.57 19.35 -1.54
N GLU A 107 9.81 19.74 -1.87
CA GLU A 107 10.12 20.30 -3.18
C GLU A 107 10.28 19.17 -4.21
N VAL A 108 9.48 19.20 -5.27
CA VAL A 108 9.50 18.21 -6.35
C VAL A 108 9.71 18.85 -7.72
N ALA A 109 10.23 18.09 -8.66
CA ALA A 109 10.47 18.57 -10.02
C ALA A 109 9.13 18.69 -10.79
N ALA A 110 8.64 19.91 -10.93
CA ALA A 110 7.44 20.19 -11.69
C ALA A 110 7.66 20.11 -13.21
N VAL A 111 6.58 19.93 -13.94
CA VAL A 111 6.58 19.95 -15.40
C VAL A 111 6.93 21.34 -15.93
N LYS A 112 7.42 21.36 -17.16
CA LYS A 112 7.68 22.54 -17.99
C LYS A 112 6.54 23.56 -18.02
N ASP A 113 6.88 24.78 -18.37
CA ASP A 113 5.94 25.89 -18.52
C ASP A 113 4.73 25.56 -19.41
N GLY A 114 3.56 26.02 -18.98
CA GLY A 114 2.30 25.86 -19.70
C GLY A 114 1.47 24.63 -19.32
N ALA A 115 1.97 23.74 -18.46
CA ALA A 115 1.15 22.66 -17.92
C ALA A 115 0.18 23.18 -16.85
N GLY A 116 -0.95 22.50 -16.67
CA GLY A 116 -1.96 22.86 -15.68
C GLY A 116 -2.86 24.04 -16.05
N THR A 117 -2.79 24.54 -17.28
CA THR A 117 -3.53 25.73 -17.76
C THR A 117 -4.90 25.40 -18.35
N GLY A 118 -5.30 24.14 -18.34
CA GLY A 118 -6.64 23.72 -18.81
C GLY A 118 -7.76 24.21 -17.88
N GLU A 119 -8.98 24.18 -18.40
CA GLU A 119 -10.18 24.44 -17.59
C GLU A 119 -10.60 23.18 -16.83
N SER A 120 -11.17 23.36 -15.64
CA SER A 120 -11.77 22.28 -14.86
C SER A 120 -12.89 21.60 -15.63
N ARG A 121 -12.82 20.28 -15.70
CA ARG A 121 -13.78 19.46 -16.47
C ARG A 121 -13.91 18.06 -15.89
N SER A 122 -14.91 17.35 -16.31
CA SER A 122 -15.05 15.91 -16.01
C SER A 122 -13.86 15.13 -16.58
N LEU A 123 -13.12 14.46 -15.73
CA LEU A 123 -11.96 13.67 -16.12
C LEU A 123 -12.30 12.18 -16.10
N ARG A 124 -11.57 11.41 -16.91
CA ARG A 124 -11.61 9.94 -16.86
C ARG A 124 -10.36 9.44 -16.18
N PHE A 125 -10.58 8.67 -15.12
CA PHE A 125 -9.51 7.94 -14.47
C PHE A 125 -9.45 6.52 -15.03
N VAL A 126 -8.30 6.11 -15.52
CA VAL A 126 -8.08 4.79 -16.14
C VAL A 126 -7.14 4.00 -15.25
N THR A 127 -7.57 2.80 -14.89
CA THR A 127 -6.82 1.88 -14.03
C THR A 127 -6.50 0.58 -14.79
N GLY A 128 -6.04 -0.44 -14.07
CA GLY A 128 -5.83 -1.79 -14.61
C GLY A 128 -7.13 -2.59 -14.81
N GLY A 129 -7.00 -3.86 -15.15
CA GLY A 129 -8.13 -4.78 -15.26
C GLY A 129 -8.81 -5.04 -13.91
N GLU A 130 -10.11 -5.38 -13.93
CA GLU A 130 -10.97 -5.52 -12.73
C GLU A 130 -10.44 -6.48 -11.67
N SER A 131 -9.66 -7.48 -12.04
CA SER A 131 -9.03 -8.43 -11.10
C SER A 131 -7.68 -7.95 -10.54
N GLY A 132 -7.20 -6.79 -10.97
CA GLY A 132 -5.88 -6.27 -10.61
C GLY A 132 -5.92 -5.30 -9.43
N THR A 133 -4.80 -5.21 -8.72
CA THR A 133 -4.61 -4.29 -7.58
C THR A 133 -4.85 -2.83 -7.97
N TYR A 134 -4.46 -2.41 -9.17
CA TYR A 134 -4.64 -1.03 -9.63
C TYR A 134 -6.11 -0.65 -9.82
N TYR A 135 -6.95 -1.59 -10.26
CA TYR A 135 -8.38 -1.36 -10.35
C TYR A 135 -8.99 -1.21 -8.95
N ALA A 136 -8.70 -2.15 -8.06
CA ALA A 136 -9.21 -2.12 -6.69
C ALA A 136 -8.76 -0.85 -5.93
N PHE A 137 -7.51 -0.42 -6.13
CA PHE A 137 -6.97 0.82 -5.54
C PHE A 137 -7.62 2.07 -6.13
N GLY A 138 -7.82 2.14 -7.44
CA GLY A 138 -8.31 3.33 -8.13
C GLY A 138 -9.83 3.47 -8.18
N SER A 139 -10.60 2.52 -7.63
CA SER A 139 -12.08 2.55 -7.63
C SER A 139 -12.69 2.94 -6.28
N VAL A 140 -11.88 3.36 -5.36
CA VAL A 140 -12.28 3.80 -4.00
C VAL A 140 -12.72 5.24 -3.96
#